data_8b4ce53a4c4af583593f428bd559b896
#
_entry.id   8b4ce53a4c4af583593f428bd559b896
#
_cell.length_a   1.000
_cell.length_b   1.000
_cell.length_c   1.000
_cell.angle_alpha   90.00
_cell.angle_beta   90.00
_cell.angle_gamma   90.00
#
_symmetry.space_group_name_H-M   'P 1'
#
loop_
_entity.id
_entity.type
_entity.pdbx_description
1 polymer ?
#
loop_
_entity_poly.entity_id
_entity_poly.type
_entity_poly.pdbx_seq_one_letter_code
_entity_poly.pdbx_strand_id
1 'polypeptide(L)'
;MKNIVLSGVVAALLVFSGCSSKGPAVDTKAANNNPVEEVASTATQEVQPVETETVSSENSLVNSSTSESTMNSIESKLPTVYFAFDKYNITPAMQEKIDASAELGKKVGSNYKVKLEGNCDEWGSDEYNFALGLRRANAVKKALVADGIDASRISMVSYGKSNPVCTAHTKECWAKNRRVNFKLLP
;
A
#
# COMPACT_ATOMS: atom_id res chain seq x y z
N MET A 1 -58.37 -23.42 9.10
CA MET A 1 -58.06 -24.33 10.20
C MET A 1 -56.63 -24.00 10.62
N LYS A 2 -56.48 -23.15 11.52
CA LYS A 2 -56.03 -23.20 12.93
C LYS A 2 -54.96 -24.29 13.14
N ASN A 3 -53.72 -23.92 13.42
CA ASN A 3 -52.99 -24.42 14.58
C ASN A 3 -51.83 -23.46 14.95
N ILE A 4 -52.02 -22.83 16.07
CA ILE A 4 -51.10 -22.12 16.91
C ILE A 4 -50.34 -23.16 17.73
N VAL A 5 -49.02 -23.14 17.75
CA VAL A 5 -48.25 -23.77 18.82
C VAL A 5 -47.26 -22.74 19.38
N LEU A 6 -47.51 -22.50 20.63
CA LEU A 6 -46.86 -21.65 21.60
C LEU A 6 -45.71 -22.40 22.27
N SER A 7 -44.79 -21.68 22.83
CA SER A 7 -43.81 -22.02 23.89
C SER A 7 -42.34 -22.15 23.48
N GLY A 8 -41.54 -21.30 24.06
CA GLY A 8 -40.47 -21.59 24.95
C GLY A 8 -39.50 -20.42 25.15
N VAL A 9 -39.78 -19.59 26.15
CA VAL A 9 -38.83 -18.62 26.71
C VAL A 9 -37.81 -19.40 27.56
N VAL A 10 -36.55 -19.37 27.21
CA VAL A 10 -35.44 -19.75 28.10
C VAL A 10 -34.55 -18.52 28.31
N ALA A 11 -34.71 -17.92 29.48
CA ALA A 11 -33.84 -16.88 29.99
C ALA A 11 -32.60 -17.54 30.59
N ALA A 12 -31.44 -17.36 29.97
CA ALA A 12 -30.13 -17.72 30.54
C ALA A 12 -29.44 -16.46 31.05
N LEU A 13 -29.43 -16.30 32.37
CA LEU A 13 -28.63 -15.30 33.09
C LEU A 13 -27.16 -15.75 33.11
N LEU A 14 -26.29 -15.08 32.40
CA LEU A 14 -24.85 -15.23 32.56
C LEU A 14 -24.33 -14.11 33.46
N VAL A 15 -23.90 -14.51 34.67
CA VAL A 15 -23.16 -13.69 35.65
C VAL A 15 -21.74 -13.48 35.13
N PHE A 16 -21.36 -12.23 34.76
CA PHE A 16 -19.99 -11.86 34.50
C PHE A 16 -19.25 -11.63 35.82
N SER A 17 -18.35 -12.56 36.15
CA SER A 17 -17.36 -12.40 37.19
C SER A 17 -16.23 -11.54 36.65
N GLY A 18 -16.00 -10.37 37.27
CA GLY A 18 -14.92 -9.47 36.93
C GLY A 18 -13.57 -10.00 37.40
N CYS A 19 -12.59 -10.10 36.50
CA CYS A 19 -11.18 -10.22 36.86
C CYS A 19 -10.48 -8.91 36.57
N SER A 20 -10.13 -8.21 37.68
CA SER A 20 -9.22 -7.07 37.70
C SER A 20 -7.79 -7.60 37.58
N SER A 21 -7.09 -7.32 36.48
CA SER A 21 -5.66 -7.57 36.38
C SER A 21 -4.87 -6.26 36.53
N LYS A 22 -4.10 -6.20 37.62
CA LYS A 22 -3.11 -5.17 37.91
C LYS A 22 -2.03 -5.16 36.83
N GLY A 23 -1.76 -3.99 36.25
CA GLY A 23 -0.60 -3.76 35.36
C GLY A 23 0.70 -3.74 36.18
N PRO A 24 1.83 -4.18 35.58
CA PRO A 24 3.13 -4.05 36.20
C PRO A 24 3.66 -2.61 36.17
N ALA A 25 4.18 -2.17 37.29
CA ALA A 25 4.87 -0.90 37.46
C ALA A 25 6.19 -0.89 36.68
N VAL A 26 6.45 0.21 35.98
CA VAL A 26 7.73 0.46 35.32
C VAL A 26 8.65 1.16 36.31
N ASP A 27 9.68 0.47 36.74
CA ASP A 27 10.79 1.06 37.51
C ASP A 27 11.72 1.82 36.55
N THR A 28 11.77 3.13 36.71
CA THR A 28 12.81 4.00 36.16
C THR A 28 14.08 3.86 36.98
N LYS A 29 15.15 3.33 36.42
CA LYS A 29 16.51 3.47 36.94
C LYS A 29 17.43 4.06 35.89
N ALA A 30 18.08 5.13 36.36
CA ALA A 30 18.90 6.06 35.61
C ALA A 30 20.24 5.48 35.12
N ALA A 31 20.72 6.12 34.06
CA ALA A 31 22.08 6.51 33.70
C ALA A 31 23.22 5.47 33.77
N ASN A 32 23.84 5.25 32.63
CA ASN A 32 25.30 5.23 32.62
C ASN A 32 25.87 5.79 31.32
N ASN A 33 26.62 6.88 31.46
CA ASN A 33 27.49 7.46 30.43
C ASN A 33 28.72 6.56 30.31
N ASN A 34 29.18 6.30 29.10
CA ASN A 34 30.64 6.21 28.85
C ASN A 34 30.99 6.48 27.36
N PRO A 35 32.23 6.94 27.12
CA PRO A 35 32.52 7.88 26.05
C PRO A 35 33.13 7.24 24.81
N VAL A 36 33.08 8.08 23.76
CA VAL A 36 33.80 8.06 22.49
C VAL A 36 35.19 7.43 22.53
N GLU A 37 35.47 6.49 21.64
CA GLU A 37 36.84 6.24 21.15
C GLU A 37 36.87 6.42 19.62
N GLU A 38 37.60 7.45 19.26
CA GLU A 38 38.03 7.86 17.94
C GLU A 38 39.18 6.95 17.49
N VAL A 39 39.05 6.26 16.37
CA VAL A 39 40.22 5.68 15.70
C VAL A 39 40.17 6.07 14.21
N ALA A 40 40.94 7.09 13.93
CA ALA A 40 41.41 7.42 12.60
C ALA A 40 42.35 6.32 12.07
N SER A 41 42.12 5.81 10.88
CA SER A 41 43.17 5.15 10.12
C SER A 41 43.03 5.51 8.63
N THR A 42 43.92 6.36 8.26
CA THR A 42 44.30 6.76 6.88
C THR A 42 44.89 5.56 6.16
N ALA A 43 44.32 5.18 5.02
CA ALA A 43 45.05 4.40 4.00
C ALA A 43 44.76 4.99 2.62
N THR A 44 45.69 5.76 2.16
CA THR A 44 45.87 6.20 0.78
C THR A 44 46.15 4.95 -0.07
N GLN A 45 45.34 4.65 -1.07
CA GLN A 45 45.73 3.78 -2.18
C GLN A 45 45.62 4.54 -3.50
N GLU A 46 46.75 4.48 -4.16
CA GLU A 46 47.18 5.01 -5.42
C GLU A 46 46.26 4.60 -6.58
N VAL A 47 45.87 5.60 -7.39
CA VAL A 47 45.01 5.40 -8.58
C VAL A 47 45.98 5.13 -9.78
N GLN A 48 45.92 3.94 -10.36
CA GLN A 48 46.48 3.67 -11.68
C GLN A 48 45.39 3.90 -12.73
N PRO A 49 45.74 4.50 -13.89
CA PRO A 49 44.79 4.75 -14.97
C PRO A 49 44.56 3.47 -15.78
N VAL A 50 43.29 3.04 -15.86
CA VAL A 50 42.85 2.00 -16.78
C VAL A 50 42.31 2.64 -18.04
N GLU A 51 42.81 2.15 -19.16
CA GLU A 51 42.53 2.57 -20.52
C GLU A 51 41.03 2.56 -20.86
N THR A 52 40.64 3.59 -21.59
CA THR A 52 39.31 3.79 -22.16
C THR A 52 39.08 2.80 -23.30
N GLU A 53 38.30 1.74 -23.05
CA GLU A 53 37.68 1.02 -24.14
C GLU A 53 36.32 1.62 -24.45
N THR A 54 36.23 2.26 -25.61
CA THR A 54 34.96 2.74 -26.22
C THR A 54 34.16 1.55 -26.70
N VAL A 55 33.19 1.11 -25.92
CA VAL A 55 32.21 0.11 -26.35
C VAL A 55 30.85 0.78 -26.50
N SER A 56 30.42 0.86 -27.74
CA SER A 56 29.10 1.16 -28.29
C SER A 56 27.97 1.25 -27.28
N SER A 57 27.59 2.49 -26.97
CA SER A 57 26.47 2.81 -26.06
C SER A 57 25.11 3.02 -26.76
N GLU A 58 24.99 2.74 -28.06
CA GLU A 58 23.78 3.10 -28.82
C GLU A 58 22.64 2.05 -28.74
N ASN A 59 22.94 0.80 -28.42
CA ASN A 59 21.93 -0.26 -28.41
C ASN A 59 21.17 -0.39 -27.07
N SER A 60 21.65 0.23 -26.00
CA SER A 60 21.02 0.19 -24.66
C SER A 60 19.90 1.22 -24.49
N LEU A 61 19.99 2.36 -25.17
CA LEU A 61 19.02 3.46 -25.07
C LEU A 61 17.71 3.17 -25.83
N VAL A 62 17.79 2.47 -26.96
CA VAL A 62 16.62 2.13 -27.77
C VAL A 62 15.74 1.07 -27.09
N ASN A 63 16.34 0.10 -26.41
CA ASN A 63 15.61 -0.93 -25.66
C ASN A 63 14.92 -0.37 -24.41
N SER A 64 15.52 0.60 -23.73
CA SER A 64 14.94 1.25 -22.54
C SER A 64 13.69 2.07 -22.90
N SER A 65 13.73 2.86 -23.97
CA SER A 65 12.61 3.70 -24.37
C SER A 65 11.39 2.89 -24.86
N THR A 66 11.63 1.77 -25.53
CA THR A 66 10.55 0.86 -25.97
C THR A 66 9.88 0.17 -24.79
N SER A 67 10.65 -0.25 -23.78
CA SER A 67 10.14 -0.88 -22.56
C SER A 67 9.29 0.10 -21.73
N GLU A 68 9.76 1.34 -21.57
CA GLU A 68 9.01 2.38 -20.85
C GLU A 68 7.71 2.76 -21.58
N SER A 69 7.73 2.88 -22.89
CA SER A 69 6.53 3.16 -23.69
C SER A 69 5.49 2.05 -23.53
N THR A 70 5.92 0.79 -23.54
CA THR A 70 5.04 -0.36 -23.34
C THR A 70 4.46 -0.36 -21.94
N MET A 71 5.28 -0.10 -20.91
CA MET A 71 4.86 -0.04 -19.51
C MET A 71 3.81 1.06 -19.28
N ASN A 72 4.04 2.26 -19.80
CA ASN A 72 3.10 3.38 -19.74
C ASN A 72 1.76 3.07 -20.45
N SER A 73 1.83 2.37 -21.59
CA SER A 73 0.63 1.93 -22.31
C SER A 73 -0.20 0.91 -21.53
N ILE A 74 0.45 0.02 -20.78
CA ILE A 74 -0.25 -0.94 -19.89
C ILE A 74 -0.81 -0.20 -18.68
N GLU A 75 -0.01 0.64 -18.04
CA GLU A 75 -0.39 1.41 -16.85
C GLU A 75 -1.63 2.28 -17.10
N SER A 76 -1.72 2.93 -18.26
CA SER A 76 -2.88 3.75 -18.64
C SER A 76 -4.20 2.97 -18.74
N LYS A 77 -4.14 1.64 -18.86
CA LYS A 77 -5.32 0.75 -18.88
C LYS A 77 -5.73 0.26 -17.50
N LEU A 78 -4.90 0.50 -16.47
CA LEU A 78 -5.21 0.11 -15.11
C LEU A 78 -6.14 1.15 -14.46
N PRO A 79 -7.36 0.79 -14.07
CA PRO A 79 -8.33 1.72 -13.52
C PRO A 79 -7.99 2.10 -12.09
N THR A 80 -8.22 3.37 -11.73
CA THR A 80 -8.12 3.83 -10.35
C THR A 80 -9.26 3.27 -9.50
N VAL A 81 -8.96 2.80 -8.30
CA VAL A 81 -9.91 2.31 -7.30
C VAL A 81 -10.23 3.43 -6.32
N TYR A 82 -11.53 3.78 -6.17
CA TYR A 82 -11.99 4.87 -5.30
C TYR A 82 -12.68 4.34 -4.05
N PHE A 83 -12.65 5.16 -2.98
CA PHE A 83 -13.19 4.79 -1.68
C PHE A 83 -14.13 5.86 -1.13
N ALA A 84 -15.12 5.41 -0.34
CA ALA A 84 -15.97 6.31 0.43
C ALA A 84 -15.16 7.03 1.53
N PHE A 85 -15.74 8.09 2.07
CA PHE A 85 -15.15 8.83 3.19
C PHE A 85 -14.88 7.89 4.37
N ASP A 86 -13.68 7.93 4.89
CA ASP A 86 -13.23 7.13 6.02
C ASP A 86 -13.38 5.61 5.86
N LYS A 87 -13.44 5.12 4.62
CA LYS A 87 -13.57 3.68 4.32
C LYS A 87 -12.37 3.17 3.52
N TYR A 88 -12.13 1.87 3.67
CA TYR A 88 -11.15 1.08 2.91
C TYR A 88 -11.75 -0.23 2.36
N ASN A 89 -13.06 -0.46 2.53
CA ASN A 89 -13.74 -1.59 1.92
C ASN A 89 -13.97 -1.34 0.43
N ILE A 90 -13.81 -2.39 -0.37
CA ILE A 90 -14.04 -2.39 -1.81
C ILE A 90 -15.55 -2.55 -2.05
N THR A 91 -16.11 -1.68 -2.89
CA THR A 91 -17.50 -1.80 -3.35
C THR A 91 -17.57 -2.74 -4.55
N PRO A 92 -18.75 -3.31 -4.89
CA PRO A 92 -18.89 -4.18 -6.07
C PRO A 92 -18.38 -3.52 -7.36
N ALA A 93 -18.72 -2.26 -7.61
CA ALA A 93 -18.25 -1.53 -8.79
C ALA A 93 -16.72 -1.33 -8.83
N MET A 94 -16.06 -1.29 -7.65
CA MET A 94 -14.59 -1.22 -7.59
C MET A 94 -13.98 -2.62 -7.69
N GLN A 95 -14.67 -3.66 -7.26
CA GLN A 95 -14.23 -5.05 -7.47
C GLN A 95 -14.13 -5.37 -8.97
N GLU A 96 -15.14 -5.04 -9.78
CA GLU A 96 -15.09 -5.20 -11.23
C GLU A 96 -13.85 -4.56 -11.88
N LYS A 97 -13.43 -3.40 -11.38
CA LYS A 97 -12.22 -2.72 -11.85
C LYS A 97 -10.94 -3.48 -11.43
N ILE A 98 -10.93 -4.05 -10.24
CA ILE A 98 -9.81 -4.85 -9.76
C ILE A 98 -9.71 -6.15 -10.55
N ASP A 99 -10.83 -6.82 -10.82
CA ASP A 99 -10.90 -8.04 -11.64
C ASP A 99 -10.33 -7.76 -13.05
N ALA A 100 -10.72 -6.65 -13.67
CA ALA A 100 -10.18 -6.22 -14.97
C ALA A 100 -8.66 -5.95 -14.91
N SER A 101 -8.19 -5.38 -13.81
CA SER A 101 -6.74 -5.16 -13.57
C SER A 101 -5.99 -6.48 -13.40
N ALA A 102 -6.58 -7.45 -12.68
CA ALA A 102 -6.01 -8.77 -12.51
C ALA A 102 -5.91 -9.52 -13.84
N GLU A 103 -6.96 -9.48 -14.66
CA GLU A 103 -6.94 -10.08 -16.01
C GLU A 103 -5.86 -9.46 -16.91
N LEU A 104 -5.67 -8.14 -16.85
CA LEU A 104 -4.57 -7.48 -17.55
C LEU A 104 -3.21 -7.93 -16.99
N GLY A 105 -3.07 -7.99 -15.66
CA GLY A 105 -1.86 -8.43 -14.99
C GLY A 105 -1.45 -9.87 -15.33
N LYS A 106 -2.42 -10.77 -15.54
CA LYS A 106 -2.18 -12.15 -16.02
C LYS A 106 -1.70 -12.16 -17.47
N LYS A 107 -2.31 -11.34 -18.33
CA LYS A 107 -1.94 -11.25 -19.77
C LYS A 107 -0.53 -10.71 -19.99
N VAL A 108 -0.09 -9.74 -19.22
CA VAL A 108 1.27 -9.18 -19.34
C VAL A 108 2.33 -10.06 -18.66
N GLY A 109 1.92 -11.10 -17.95
CA GLY A 109 2.81 -12.08 -17.33
C GLY A 109 3.61 -11.51 -16.15
N SER A 110 4.73 -12.16 -15.83
CA SER A 110 5.58 -11.82 -14.69
C SER A 110 6.60 -10.70 -14.95
N ASN A 111 6.60 -10.11 -16.14
CA ASN A 111 7.60 -9.10 -16.54
C ASN A 111 7.51 -7.79 -15.76
N TYR A 112 6.38 -7.53 -15.13
CA TYR A 112 6.15 -6.30 -14.38
C TYR A 112 5.70 -6.59 -12.96
N LYS A 113 6.15 -5.77 -12.03
CA LYS A 113 5.61 -5.66 -10.68
C LYS A 113 4.63 -4.48 -10.63
N VAL A 114 3.76 -4.45 -9.64
CA VAL A 114 2.84 -3.34 -9.41
C VAL A 114 3.06 -2.74 -8.02
N LYS A 115 3.13 -1.42 -7.96
CA LYS A 115 3.09 -0.64 -6.72
C LYS A 115 1.70 -0.05 -6.58
N LEU A 116 1.01 -0.37 -5.49
CA LEU A 116 -0.28 0.19 -5.13
C LEU A 116 -0.05 1.43 -4.26
N GLU A 117 -0.57 2.57 -4.70
CA GLU A 117 -0.36 3.88 -4.08
C GLU A 117 -1.66 4.34 -3.40
N GLY A 118 -1.72 4.21 -2.06
CA GLY A 118 -2.88 4.60 -1.27
C GLY A 118 -2.90 6.08 -0.95
N ASN A 119 -4.04 6.72 -1.22
CA ASN A 119 -4.25 8.16 -1.05
C ASN A 119 -5.54 8.45 -0.28
N CYS A 120 -5.57 9.59 0.39
CA CYS A 120 -6.69 10.10 1.15
C CYS A 120 -7.03 11.54 0.74
N ASP A 121 -8.18 12.03 1.20
CA ASP A 121 -8.53 13.43 1.16
C ASP A 121 -7.83 14.21 2.30
N GLU A 122 -8.09 15.50 2.40
CA GLU A 122 -7.43 16.40 3.36
C GLU A 122 -7.87 16.22 4.82
N TRP A 123 -8.97 15.51 5.08
CA TRP A 123 -9.56 15.37 6.40
C TRP A 123 -8.78 14.42 7.30
N GLY A 124 -8.47 14.84 8.53
CA GLY A 124 -7.75 14.05 9.52
C GLY A 124 -6.25 14.36 9.60
N SER A 125 -5.57 13.75 10.57
CA SER A 125 -4.11 13.91 10.76
C SER A 125 -3.30 13.18 9.67
N ASP A 126 -2.03 13.51 9.56
CA ASP A 126 -1.14 12.86 8.60
C ASP A 126 -0.94 11.38 8.92
N GLU A 127 -0.77 11.04 10.20
CA GLU A 127 -0.58 9.67 10.68
C GLU A 127 -1.82 8.82 10.40
N TYR A 128 -3.01 9.39 10.68
CA TYR A 128 -4.27 8.73 10.40
C TYR A 128 -4.42 8.42 8.91
N ASN A 129 -4.20 9.43 8.07
CA ASN A 129 -4.32 9.31 6.62
C ASN A 129 -3.25 8.38 6.02
N PHE A 130 -2.03 8.39 6.56
CA PHE A 130 -1.01 7.42 6.18
C PHE A 130 -1.48 5.98 6.43
N ALA A 131 -1.99 5.73 7.64
CA ALA A 131 -2.53 4.41 8.00
C ALA A 131 -3.75 4.02 7.15
N LEU A 132 -4.68 4.96 6.88
CA LEU A 132 -5.85 4.72 6.05
C LEU A 132 -5.48 4.43 4.60
N GLY A 133 -4.54 5.19 4.02
CA GLY A 133 -4.03 4.95 2.68
C GLY A 133 -3.40 3.56 2.54
N LEU A 134 -2.64 3.13 3.55
CA LEU A 134 -2.06 1.78 3.59
C LEU A 134 -3.14 0.69 3.68
N ARG A 135 -4.19 0.88 4.49
CA ARG A 135 -5.34 -0.05 4.56
C ARG A 135 -6.06 -0.17 3.22
N ARG A 136 -6.24 0.93 2.49
CA ARG A 136 -6.81 0.95 1.14
C ARG A 136 -5.96 0.15 0.15
N ALA A 137 -4.66 0.43 0.11
CA ALA A 137 -3.72 -0.33 -0.74
C ALA A 137 -3.74 -1.83 -0.41
N ASN A 138 -3.78 -2.18 0.88
CA ASN A 138 -3.85 -3.57 1.33
C ASN A 138 -5.17 -4.26 0.93
N ALA A 139 -6.30 -3.55 0.95
CA ALA A 139 -7.58 -4.09 0.48
C ALA A 139 -7.51 -4.45 -1.01
N VAL A 140 -6.94 -3.56 -1.84
CA VAL A 140 -6.72 -3.82 -3.28
C VAL A 140 -5.74 -4.98 -3.48
N LYS A 141 -4.62 -5.02 -2.74
CA LYS A 141 -3.67 -6.13 -2.81
C LYS A 141 -4.34 -7.47 -2.53
N LYS A 142 -5.15 -7.55 -1.46
CA LYS A 142 -5.87 -8.79 -1.10
C LYS A 142 -6.82 -9.24 -2.21
N ALA A 143 -7.53 -8.31 -2.84
CA ALA A 143 -8.42 -8.62 -3.94
C ALA A 143 -7.64 -9.15 -5.17
N LEU A 144 -6.57 -8.46 -5.59
CA LEU A 144 -5.70 -8.92 -6.70
C LEU A 144 -5.10 -10.31 -6.45
N VAL A 145 -4.69 -10.61 -5.20
CA VAL A 145 -4.17 -11.93 -4.84
C VAL A 145 -5.27 -12.99 -4.90
N ALA A 146 -6.49 -12.66 -4.45
CA ALA A 146 -7.65 -13.56 -4.58
C ALA A 146 -7.98 -13.84 -6.05
N ASP A 147 -7.76 -12.87 -6.94
CA ASP A 147 -7.91 -13.00 -8.40
C ASP A 147 -6.71 -13.69 -9.07
N GLY A 148 -5.73 -14.18 -8.30
CA GLY A 148 -4.62 -15.01 -8.79
C GLY A 148 -3.37 -14.24 -9.21
N ILE A 149 -3.21 -12.98 -8.83
CA ILE A 149 -1.94 -12.25 -8.99
C ILE A 149 -1.00 -12.63 -7.84
N ASP A 150 0.24 -12.99 -8.17
CA ASP A 150 1.25 -13.35 -7.17
C ASP A 150 1.53 -12.17 -6.21
N ALA A 151 1.45 -12.44 -4.90
CA ALA A 151 1.66 -11.46 -3.85
C ALA A 151 3.06 -10.82 -3.88
N SER A 152 4.09 -11.54 -4.40
CA SER A 152 5.46 -11.06 -4.55
C SER A 152 5.60 -9.97 -5.62
N ARG A 153 4.65 -9.91 -6.56
CA ARG A 153 4.59 -8.88 -7.60
C ARG A 153 3.93 -7.58 -7.12
N ILE A 154 3.35 -7.56 -5.91
CA ILE A 154 2.56 -6.43 -5.42
C ILE A 154 3.24 -5.78 -4.22
N SER A 155 3.77 -4.58 -4.43
CA SER A 155 4.22 -3.68 -3.37
C SER A 155 3.15 -2.63 -3.02
N MET A 156 3.28 -2.00 -1.86
CA MET A 156 2.32 -0.99 -1.40
C MET A 156 3.05 0.21 -0.80
N VAL A 157 2.49 1.39 -1.02
CA VAL A 157 2.91 2.63 -0.38
C VAL A 157 1.67 3.44 -0.01
N SER A 158 1.75 4.22 1.05
CA SER A 158 0.74 5.23 1.36
C SER A 158 1.36 6.62 1.24
N TYR A 159 0.64 7.49 0.57
CA TYR A 159 0.95 8.93 0.52
C TYR A 159 0.04 9.72 1.48
N GLY A 160 -0.89 9.03 2.17
CA GLY A 160 -1.85 9.71 3.03
C GLY A 160 -2.58 10.81 2.25
N LYS A 161 -2.54 12.06 2.76
CA LYS A 161 -3.11 13.23 2.09
C LYS A 161 -2.09 14.08 1.30
N SER A 162 -0.82 13.66 1.24
CA SER A 162 0.27 14.47 0.67
C SER A 162 0.33 14.45 -0.86
N ASN A 163 -0.45 13.58 -1.54
CA ASN A 163 -0.45 13.45 -3.00
C ASN A 163 -1.86 13.66 -3.60
N PRO A 164 -2.45 14.86 -3.47
CA PRO A 164 -3.77 15.15 -4.02
C PRO A 164 -3.73 15.27 -5.56
N VAL A 165 -4.76 14.75 -6.22
CA VAL A 165 -5.02 14.98 -7.67
C VAL A 165 -6.02 16.09 -7.90
N CYS A 166 -6.64 16.56 -6.84
CA CYS A 166 -7.60 17.64 -6.84
C CYS A 166 -7.44 18.45 -5.54
N THR A 167 -7.29 19.78 -5.66
CA THR A 167 -6.97 20.67 -4.53
C THR A 167 -8.13 21.58 -4.10
N ALA A 168 -9.26 21.53 -4.81
CA ALA A 168 -10.45 22.28 -4.41
C ALA A 168 -11.10 21.65 -3.16
N HIS A 169 -11.58 22.49 -2.25
CA HIS A 169 -12.24 22.05 -1.01
C HIS A 169 -13.72 21.69 -1.26
N THR A 170 -13.96 20.71 -2.12
CA THR A 170 -15.31 20.25 -2.49
C THR A 170 -15.45 18.74 -2.30
N LYS A 171 -16.69 18.26 -2.16
CA LYS A 171 -17.00 16.84 -1.99
C LYS A 171 -16.50 16.01 -3.18
N GLU A 172 -16.61 16.55 -4.39
CA GLU A 172 -16.19 15.93 -5.65
C GLU A 172 -14.66 15.78 -5.69
N CYS A 173 -13.94 16.80 -5.24
CA CYS A 173 -12.49 16.81 -5.18
C CYS A 173 -11.98 15.82 -4.14
N TRP A 174 -12.55 15.82 -2.94
CA TRP A 174 -12.21 14.82 -1.91
C TRP A 174 -12.47 13.39 -2.38
N ALA A 175 -13.57 13.16 -3.10
CA ALA A 175 -13.85 11.84 -3.66
C ALA A 175 -12.78 11.37 -4.65
N LYS A 176 -12.21 12.27 -5.46
CA LYS A 176 -11.09 11.97 -6.38
C LYS A 176 -9.79 11.66 -5.63
N ASN A 177 -9.58 12.28 -4.48
CA ASN A 177 -8.38 12.06 -3.68
C ASN A 177 -8.40 10.74 -2.91
N ARG A 178 -9.57 10.24 -2.51
CA ARG A 178 -9.73 8.94 -1.83
C ARG A 178 -9.57 7.78 -2.81
N ARG A 179 -8.33 7.42 -3.15
CA ARG A 179 -8.06 6.47 -4.22
C ARG A 179 -6.85 5.57 -3.95
N VAL A 180 -6.78 4.49 -4.70
CA VAL A 180 -5.58 3.69 -4.91
C VAL A 180 -5.24 3.70 -6.40
N ASN A 181 -4.04 4.11 -6.72
CA ASN A 181 -3.48 4.04 -8.07
C ASN A 181 -2.60 2.80 -8.22
N PHE A 182 -2.47 2.34 -9.45
CA PHE A 182 -1.54 1.30 -9.85
C PHE A 182 -0.35 1.95 -10.56
N LYS A 183 0.86 1.66 -10.12
CA LYS A 183 2.09 2.05 -10.78
C LYS A 183 2.86 0.81 -11.16
N LEU A 184 3.15 0.63 -12.44
CA LEU A 184 3.97 -0.49 -12.90
C LEU A 184 5.45 -0.22 -12.61
N LEU A 185 6.15 -1.30 -12.31
CA LEU A 185 7.59 -1.33 -12.09
C LEU A 185 8.20 -2.43 -12.96
N PRO A 186 9.40 -2.23 -13.50
CA PRO A 186 10.13 -3.24 -14.30
C PRO A 186 10.53 -4.45 -13.46
#